data_2966e3e84fbaa991567ca3d4d0c51041
#
_entry.id   2966e3e84fbaa991567ca3d4d0c51041
#
_cell.length_a   1.000
_cell.length_b   1.000
_cell.length_c   1.000
_cell.angle_alpha   90.00
_cell.angle_beta   90.00
_cell.angle_gamma   90.00
#
_symmetry.space_group_name_H-M   'P 1'
#
loop_
_entity.id
_entity.type
_entity.pdbx_description
1 polymer ?
#
loop_
_entity_poly.entity_id
_entity_poly.type
_entity_poly.pdbx_seq_one_letter_code
_entity_poly.pdbx_strand_id
1 'polypeptide(L)'
;MPTPATQAVILNSPNNPSGVVYTRQTLTALAAVLTEKAAKFGHPIYLIADEPYRELAYGVEVPFLPAIYPDTIICYSYSKSLSLPGERIGYVYVPGAATDSQLVYAAVAGAARAGGHVCAPSLWQKVIARCAHLRPDLDSYNRNRLALYEGLSAMGYEMAKPDGAFYLFVKAPGGDANRFSELAKQHDLLLVPGDGFGCPGYFRVCYCVSYDMIQRSLPVFEELIRQSR
;
A
#
# COMPACT_ATOMS: atom_id res chain seq x y z
N MET A 1 11.25 -13.31 -11.99
CA MET A 1 10.69 -14.68 -12.10
C MET A 1 11.06 -15.47 -10.86
N PRO A 2 10.14 -16.24 -10.23
CA PRO A 2 10.50 -17.12 -9.12
C PRO A 2 11.56 -18.14 -9.51
N THR A 3 12.46 -18.42 -8.57
CA THR A 3 13.55 -19.43 -8.69
C THR A 3 13.30 -20.57 -7.71
N PRO A 4 14.00 -21.71 -7.80
CA PRO A 4 13.90 -22.79 -6.81
C PRO A 4 14.18 -22.39 -5.36
N ALA A 5 14.84 -21.25 -5.14
CA ALA A 5 15.09 -20.70 -3.80
C ALA A 5 13.95 -19.77 -3.31
N THR A 6 12.99 -19.41 -4.16
CA THR A 6 11.89 -18.49 -3.81
C THR A 6 10.89 -19.18 -2.90
N GLN A 7 10.80 -18.74 -1.64
CA GLN A 7 9.87 -19.28 -0.64
C GLN A 7 8.60 -18.45 -0.52
N ALA A 8 8.68 -17.15 -0.79
CA ALA A 8 7.53 -16.26 -0.71
C ALA A 8 7.65 -15.07 -1.67
N VAL A 9 6.51 -14.46 -1.97
CA VAL A 9 6.38 -13.19 -2.70
C VAL A 9 5.57 -12.24 -1.82
N ILE A 10 6.04 -11.01 -1.64
CA ILE A 10 5.30 -9.97 -0.92
C ILE A 10 4.54 -9.13 -1.93
N LEU A 11 3.25 -8.93 -1.69
CA LEU A 11 2.36 -8.12 -2.51
C LEU A 11 1.65 -7.09 -1.65
N ASN A 12 1.83 -5.79 -1.97
CA ASN A 12 1.10 -4.72 -1.30
C ASN A 12 0.02 -4.16 -2.23
N SER A 13 -1.26 -4.34 -1.85
CA SER A 13 -2.42 -3.86 -2.61
C SER A 13 -3.63 -3.60 -1.69
N PRO A 14 -4.20 -2.38 -1.68
CA PRO A 14 -3.81 -1.18 -2.41
C PRO A 14 -2.38 -0.75 -2.13
N ASN A 15 -1.66 -0.29 -3.14
CA ASN A 15 -0.21 -0.17 -3.10
C ASN A 15 0.28 1.18 -2.52
N ASN A 16 1.31 1.11 -1.72
CA ASN A 16 2.17 2.24 -1.35
C ASN A 16 3.52 2.03 -2.09
N PRO A 17 3.95 2.89 -3.03
CA PRO A 17 3.54 4.31 -3.18
C PRO A 17 2.53 4.60 -4.28
N SER A 18 2.17 3.66 -5.15
CA SER A 18 1.51 3.96 -6.43
C SER A 18 -0.01 4.23 -6.32
N GLY A 19 -0.65 3.82 -5.22
CA GLY A 19 -2.11 3.86 -5.11
C GLY A 19 -2.86 2.85 -5.99
N VAL A 20 -2.16 1.97 -6.71
CA VAL A 20 -2.78 0.98 -7.59
C VAL A 20 -3.42 -0.13 -6.79
N VAL A 21 -4.60 -0.56 -7.22
CA VAL A 21 -5.29 -1.77 -6.74
C VAL A 21 -5.16 -2.84 -7.83
N TYR A 22 -4.58 -3.99 -7.51
CA TYR A 22 -4.49 -5.08 -8.48
C TYR A 22 -5.86 -5.71 -8.73
N THR A 23 -6.17 -5.90 -10.01
CA THR A 23 -7.44 -6.50 -10.42
C THR A 23 -7.47 -8.00 -10.11
N ARG A 24 -8.67 -8.57 -9.97
CA ARG A 24 -8.84 -10.02 -9.83
C ARG A 24 -8.14 -10.79 -10.96
N GLN A 25 -8.21 -10.28 -12.20
CA GLN A 25 -7.55 -10.90 -13.35
C GLN A 25 -6.03 -10.96 -13.18
N THR A 26 -5.39 -9.85 -12.77
CA THR A 26 -3.95 -9.78 -12.52
C THR A 26 -3.54 -10.75 -11.41
N LEU A 27 -4.33 -10.80 -10.32
CA LEU A 27 -4.06 -11.67 -9.18
C LEU A 27 -4.25 -13.16 -9.54
N THR A 28 -5.24 -13.49 -10.36
CA THR A 28 -5.43 -14.87 -10.87
C THR A 28 -4.26 -15.29 -11.76
N ALA A 29 -3.75 -14.41 -12.62
CA ALA A 29 -2.58 -14.69 -13.45
C ALA A 29 -1.32 -14.91 -12.58
N LEU A 30 -1.13 -14.09 -11.53
CA LEU A 30 -0.05 -14.29 -10.55
C LEU A 30 -0.19 -15.65 -9.85
N ALA A 31 -1.39 -15.98 -9.36
CA ALA A 31 -1.67 -17.26 -8.68
C ALA A 31 -1.33 -18.46 -9.57
N ALA A 32 -1.68 -18.41 -10.87
CA ALA A 32 -1.35 -19.45 -11.83
C ALA A 32 0.17 -19.65 -11.96
N VAL A 33 0.94 -18.56 -12.03
CA VAL A 33 2.41 -18.60 -12.06
C VAL A 33 2.97 -19.21 -10.78
N LEU A 34 2.46 -18.80 -9.61
CA LEU A 34 2.94 -19.32 -8.33
C LEU A 34 2.63 -20.81 -8.19
N THR A 35 1.44 -21.25 -8.58
CA THR A 35 1.03 -22.67 -8.57
C THR A 35 1.92 -23.51 -9.48
N GLU A 36 2.16 -23.07 -10.73
CA GLU A 36 3.08 -23.75 -11.66
C GLU A 36 4.48 -23.89 -11.08
N LYS A 37 5.01 -22.81 -10.52
CA LYS A 37 6.39 -22.80 -9.98
C LYS A 37 6.51 -23.62 -8.70
N ALA A 38 5.51 -23.57 -7.81
CA ALA A 38 5.47 -24.41 -6.60
C ALA A 38 5.50 -25.90 -6.97
N ALA A 39 4.68 -26.31 -7.93
CA ALA A 39 4.69 -27.70 -8.44
C ALA A 39 6.04 -28.08 -9.06
N LYS A 40 6.64 -27.19 -9.87
CA LYS A 40 7.93 -27.41 -10.49
C LYS A 40 9.10 -27.52 -9.50
N PHE A 41 9.06 -26.75 -8.42
CA PHE A 41 10.15 -26.69 -7.43
C PHE A 41 9.97 -27.69 -6.27
N GLY A 42 8.77 -28.27 -6.14
CA GLY A 42 8.47 -29.28 -5.12
C GLY A 42 8.25 -28.71 -3.71
N HIS A 43 7.94 -27.41 -3.60
CA HIS A 43 7.60 -26.75 -2.34
C HIS A 43 6.62 -25.59 -2.56
N PRO A 44 5.81 -25.22 -1.55
CA PRO A 44 4.92 -24.07 -1.66
C PRO A 44 5.70 -22.75 -1.84
N ILE A 45 5.08 -21.80 -2.56
CA ILE A 45 5.55 -20.42 -2.63
C ILE A 45 4.46 -19.55 -2.02
N TYR A 46 4.67 -19.07 -0.81
CA TYR A 46 3.66 -18.29 -0.12
C TYR A 46 3.50 -16.89 -0.71
N LEU A 47 2.27 -16.39 -0.77
CA LEU A 47 1.96 -15.01 -1.11
C LEU A 47 1.69 -14.24 0.18
N ILE A 48 2.57 -13.32 0.57
CA ILE A 48 2.39 -12.46 1.73
C ILE A 48 1.68 -11.19 1.25
N ALA A 49 0.40 -11.07 1.58
CA ALA A 49 -0.44 -9.94 1.23
C ALA A 49 -0.33 -8.86 2.32
N ASP A 50 0.33 -7.75 2.01
CA ASP A 50 0.39 -6.57 2.87
C ASP A 50 -0.78 -5.65 2.53
N GLU A 51 -1.82 -5.66 3.39
CA GLU A 51 -3.12 -5.04 3.11
C GLU A 51 -3.53 -3.93 4.10
N PRO A 52 -2.67 -3.02 4.54
CA PRO A 52 -3.04 -1.97 5.51
C PRO A 52 -3.99 -0.92 4.93
N TYR A 53 -4.19 -0.90 3.60
CA TYR A 53 -5.04 0.06 2.88
C TYR A 53 -6.31 -0.58 2.30
N ARG A 54 -6.67 -1.79 2.71
CA ARG A 54 -7.77 -2.56 2.11
C ARG A 54 -9.09 -1.79 2.03
N GLU A 55 -9.44 -1.03 3.05
CA GLU A 55 -10.66 -0.22 3.11
C GLU A 55 -10.55 1.11 2.35
N LEU A 56 -9.34 1.50 1.97
CA LEU A 56 -9.08 2.73 1.23
C LEU A 56 -9.02 2.41 -0.27
N ALA A 57 -10.17 2.06 -0.86
CA ALA A 57 -10.33 1.80 -2.29
C ALA A 57 -11.51 2.62 -2.83
N TYR A 58 -11.34 3.21 -4.00
CA TYR A 58 -12.24 4.23 -4.56
C TYR A 58 -12.98 3.67 -5.78
N GLY A 59 -14.12 3.04 -5.51
CA GLY A 59 -14.99 2.51 -6.55
C GLY A 59 -14.50 1.22 -7.22
N VAL A 60 -13.47 0.58 -6.66
CA VAL A 60 -12.94 -0.69 -7.14
C VAL A 60 -12.98 -1.76 -6.05
N GLU A 61 -13.10 -3.02 -6.44
CA GLU A 61 -13.00 -4.15 -5.52
C GLU A 61 -11.53 -4.41 -5.15
N VAL A 62 -11.26 -4.62 -3.87
CA VAL A 62 -10.01 -5.23 -3.40
C VAL A 62 -10.26 -6.72 -3.22
N PRO A 63 -9.74 -7.59 -4.11
CA PRO A 63 -10.03 -9.01 -4.07
C PRO A 63 -9.54 -9.67 -2.77
N PHE A 64 -10.25 -10.70 -2.30
CA PHE A 64 -9.81 -11.51 -1.18
C PHE A 64 -8.82 -12.58 -1.69
N LEU A 65 -7.54 -12.32 -1.51
CA LEU A 65 -6.44 -13.12 -2.07
C LEU A 65 -6.47 -14.60 -1.67
N PRO A 66 -6.80 -15.01 -0.42
CA PRO A 66 -6.87 -16.43 -0.06
C PRO A 66 -7.89 -17.23 -0.87
N ALA A 67 -8.93 -16.58 -1.42
CA ALA A 67 -9.89 -17.24 -2.31
C ALA A 67 -9.37 -17.41 -3.76
N ILE A 68 -8.27 -16.74 -4.11
CA ILE A 68 -7.63 -16.83 -5.42
C ILE A 68 -6.41 -17.77 -5.35
N TYR A 69 -5.62 -17.64 -4.30
CA TYR A 69 -4.43 -18.44 -4.06
C TYR A 69 -4.40 -18.87 -2.59
N PRO A 70 -4.63 -20.17 -2.27
CA PRO A 70 -4.76 -20.64 -0.89
C PRO A 70 -3.52 -20.40 -0.02
N ASP A 71 -2.30 -20.52 -0.59
CA ASP A 71 -1.05 -20.28 0.12
C ASP A 71 -0.77 -18.77 0.33
N THR A 72 -1.81 -18.03 0.71
CA THR A 72 -1.73 -16.58 1.00
C THR A 72 -1.78 -16.33 2.49
N ILE A 73 -0.83 -15.52 2.98
CA ILE A 73 -0.78 -15.01 4.36
C ILE A 73 -1.13 -13.53 4.31
N ILE A 74 -2.15 -13.09 5.04
CA ILE A 74 -2.54 -11.67 5.08
C ILE A 74 -1.88 -10.98 6.28
N CYS A 75 -1.20 -9.86 6.03
CA CYS A 75 -0.74 -8.91 7.03
C CYS A 75 -1.63 -7.67 6.97
N TYR A 76 -2.36 -7.40 8.06
CA TYR A 76 -3.28 -6.29 8.15
C TYR A 76 -2.97 -5.37 9.33
N SER A 77 -3.25 -4.08 9.17
CA SER A 77 -3.07 -3.07 10.22
C SER A 77 -4.23 -2.10 10.28
N TYR A 78 -4.70 -1.79 11.48
CA TYR A 78 -5.71 -0.76 11.74
C TYR A 78 -5.12 0.67 11.71
N SER A 79 -3.84 0.81 11.43
CA SER A 79 -3.16 2.11 11.35
C SER A 79 -3.80 3.09 10.37
N LYS A 80 -4.44 2.58 9.30
CA LYS A 80 -4.99 3.40 8.21
C LYS A 80 -6.51 3.43 8.24
N SER A 81 -7.17 2.27 8.31
CA SER A 81 -8.63 2.17 8.29
C SER A 81 -9.30 2.85 9.49
N LEU A 82 -8.70 2.78 10.68
CA LEU A 82 -9.23 3.39 11.90
C LEU A 82 -8.37 4.56 12.43
N SER A 83 -7.38 5.02 11.65
CA SER A 83 -6.48 6.13 12.03
C SER A 83 -5.76 5.90 13.37
N LEU A 84 -5.32 4.66 13.63
CA LEU A 84 -4.67 4.24 14.87
C LEU A 84 -3.17 3.85 14.66
N PRO A 85 -2.34 4.67 13.98
CA PRO A 85 -0.96 4.28 13.70
C PRO A 85 -0.09 4.21 14.98
N GLY A 86 -0.39 5.02 15.99
CA GLY A 86 0.33 5.06 17.26
C GLY A 86 0.06 3.86 18.16
N GLU A 87 -1.10 3.22 18.00
CA GLU A 87 -1.57 2.16 18.89
C GLU A 87 -0.99 0.78 18.59
N ARG A 88 -0.28 0.64 17.48
CA ARG A 88 0.47 -0.55 17.07
C ARG A 88 -0.37 -1.82 17.08
N ILE A 89 -1.55 -1.80 16.42
CA ILE A 89 -2.47 -2.93 16.36
C ILE A 89 -2.79 -3.35 14.93
N GLY A 90 -2.75 -4.66 14.69
CA GLY A 90 -3.05 -5.34 13.44
C GLY A 90 -3.13 -6.84 13.68
N TYR A 91 -3.18 -7.62 12.62
CA TYR A 91 -3.16 -9.08 12.70
C TYR A 91 -2.47 -9.70 11.49
N VAL A 92 -2.03 -10.93 11.67
CA VAL A 92 -1.64 -11.82 10.58
C VAL A 92 -2.70 -12.92 10.49
N TYR A 93 -3.21 -13.17 9.29
CA TYR A 93 -4.16 -14.25 9.04
C TYR A 93 -3.51 -15.34 8.18
N VAL A 94 -3.45 -16.55 8.72
CA VAL A 94 -3.00 -17.76 8.02
C VAL A 94 -4.23 -18.61 7.74
N PRO A 95 -4.66 -18.76 6.48
CA PRO A 95 -5.82 -19.59 6.13
C PRO A 95 -5.59 -21.05 6.48
N GLY A 96 -6.64 -21.74 6.96
CA GLY A 96 -6.57 -23.19 7.22
C GLY A 96 -6.35 -24.03 5.96
N ALA A 97 -6.64 -23.47 4.78
CA ALA A 97 -6.43 -24.11 3.48
C ALA A 97 -5.00 -23.95 2.94
N ALA A 98 -4.16 -23.12 3.58
CA ALA A 98 -2.77 -22.96 3.16
C ALA A 98 -1.95 -24.22 3.45
N THR A 99 -0.99 -24.51 2.59
CA THR A 99 -0.04 -25.61 2.81
C THR A 99 0.67 -25.41 4.14
N ASP A 100 0.80 -26.47 4.93
CA ASP A 100 1.45 -26.44 6.25
C ASP A 100 0.90 -25.36 7.21
N SER A 101 -0.38 -25.00 7.12
CA SER A 101 -1.00 -23.85 7.80
C SER A 101 -0.69 -23.78 9.29
N GLN A 102 -0.68 -24.91 10.01
CA GLN A 102 -0.38 -24.99 11.45
C GLN A 102 1.08 -24.68 11.74
N LEU A 103 2.01 -25.15 10.91
CA LEU A 103 3.43 -24.87 11.04
C LEU A 103 3.72 -23.40 10.71
N VAL A 104 3.10 -22.86 9.66
CA VAL A 104 3.21 -21.44 9.29
C VAL A 104 2.67 -20.58 10.41
N TYR A 105 1.51 -20.89 10.98
CA TYR A 105 0.94 -20.16 12.12
C TYR A 105 1.90 -20.16 13.31
N ALA A 106 2.44 -21.34 13.66
CA ALA A 106 3.39 -21.48 14.78
C ALA A 106 4.68 -20.68 14.52
N ALA A 107 5.19 -20.69 13.28
CA ALA A 107 6.38 -19.93 12.88
C ALA A 107 6.13 -18.41 12.98
N VAL A 108 4.98 -17.92 12.50
CA VAL A 108 4.58 -16.50 12.62
C VAL A 108 4.49 -16.08 14.09
N ALA A 109 3.83 -16.88 14.93
CA ALA A 109 3.71 -16.60 16.36
C ALA A 109 5.08 -16.64 17.08
N GLY A 110 5.95 -17.56 16.69
CA GLY A 110 7.33 -17.66 17.20
C GLY A 110 8.18 -16.46 16.79
N ALA A 111 8.11 -16.04 15.53
CA ALA A 111 8.80 -14.87 15.01
C ALA A 111 8.32 -13.58 15.69
N ALA A 112 7.02 -13.43 15.90
CA ALA A 112 6.44 -12.29 16.60
C ALA A 112 6.99 -12.20 18.04
N ARG A 113 7.06 -13.32 18.76
CA ARG A 113 7.65 -13.38 20.12
C ARG A 113 9.13 -13.02 20.11
N ALA A 114 9.91 -13.59 19.19
CA ALA A 114 11.33 -13.30 19.05
C ALA A 114 11.59 -11.81 18.74
N GLY A 115 10.70 -11.18 17.97
CA GLY A 115 10.73 -9.75 17.68
C GLY A 115 10.16 -8.84 18.80
N GLY A 116 9.75 -9.41 19.95
CA GLY A 116 9.14 -8.65 21.06
C GLY A 116 7.67 -8.29 20.87
N HIS A 117 7.01 -8.79 19.83
CA HIS A 117 5.60 -8.52 19.51
C HIS A 117 4.68 -9.69 19.95
N VAL A 118 4.60 -9.95 21.25
CA VAL A 118 3.85 -11.11 21.78
C VAL A 118 2.36 -10.96 21.52
N CYS A 119 1.80 -9.78 21.79
CA CYS A 119 0.41 -9.42 21.50
C CYS A 119 0.23 -7.89 21.48
N ALA A 120 -0.84 -7.43 20.84
CA ALA A 120 -1.25 -6.03 20.95
C ALA A 120 -1.77 -5.72 22.37
N PRO A 121 -1.69 -4.44 22.83
CA PRO A 121 -2.21 -4.05 24.14
C PRO A 121 -3.68 -4.44 24.31
N SER A 122 -4.04 -5.03 25.46
CA SER A 122 -5.37 -5.61 25.69
C SER A 122 -6.52 -4.59 25.58
N LEU A 123 -6.27 -3.32 25.94
CA LEU A 123 -7.23 -2.23 25.75
C LEU A 123 -7.62 -2.10 24.28
N TRP A 124 -6.62 -2.02 23.39
CA TRP A 124 -6.85 -1.84 21.96
C TRP A 124 -7.47 -3.07 21.29
N GLN A 125 -7.17 -4.27 21.77
CA GLN A 125 -7.88 -5.47 21.32
C GLN A 125 -9.39 -5.37 21.61
N LYS A 126 -9.76 -4.90 22.80
CA LYS A 126 -11.17 -4.69 23.18
C LYS A 126 -11.84 -3.54 22.40
N VAL A 127 -11.11 -2.47 22.13
CA VAL A 127 -11.60 -1.36 21.29
C VAL A 127 -11.87 -1.85 19.87
N ILE A 128 -10.89 -2.52 19.24
CA ILE A 128 -11.03 -3.05 17.89
C ILE A 128 -12.20 -4.04 17.79
N ALA A 129 -12.38 -4.92 18.78
CA ALA A 129 -13.51 -5.85 18.78
C ALA A 129 -14.88 -5.15 18.67
N ARG A 130 -14.98 -3.87 19.10
CA ARG A 130 -16.20 -3.06 19.01
C ARG A 130 -16.24 -2.13 17.79
N CYS A 131 -15.08 -1.77 17.24
CA CYS A 131 -14.95 -0.71 16.23
C CYS A 131 -14.53 -1.24 14.84
N ALA A 132 -14.23 -2.55 14.70
CA ALA A 132 -13.76 -3.13 13.43
C ALA A 132 -14.74 -2.98 12.25
N HIS A 133 -16.03 -2.73 12.54
CA HIS A 133 -17.08 -2.48 11.54
C HIS A 133 -17.07 -1.02 11.00
N LEU A 134 -16.40 -0.10 11.69
CA LEU A 134 -16.30 1.29 11.27
C LEU A 134 -15.49 1.41 9.96
N ARG A 135 -15.83 2.41 9.19
CA ARG A 135 -15.19 2.68 7.90
C ARG A 135 -14.50 4.04 7.94
N PRO A 136 -13.38 4.21 7.21
CA PRO A 136 -12.77 5.51 7.02
C PRO A 136 -13.71 6.45 6.24
N ASP A 137 -13.51 7.75 6.39
CA ASP A 137 -14.20 8.77 5.58
C ASP A 137 -13.67 8.76 4.14
N LEU A 138 -14.18 7.81 3.34
CA LEU A 138 -13.76 7.64 1.94
C LEU A 138 -14.13 8.84 1.06
N ASP A 139 -15.19 9.55 1.38
CA ASP A 139 -15.64 10.71 0.59
C ASP A 139 -14.63 11.85 0.70
N SER A 140 -14.15 12.15 1.90
CA SER A 140 -13.11 13.14 2.12
C SER A 140 -11.79 12.74 1.43
N TYR A 141 -11.35 11.48 1.56
CA TYR A 141 -10.16 10.99 0.88
C TYR A 141 -10.31 11.05 -0.65
N ASN A 142 -11.47 10.64 -1.18
CA ASN A 142 -11.73 10.65 -2.62
C ASN A 142 -11.77 12.06 -3.19
N ARG A 143 -12.39 13.01 -2.48
CA ARG A 143 -12.37 14.43 -2.85
C ARG A 143 -10.93 14.96 -2.97
N ASN A 144 -10.10 14.69 -1.96
CA ASN A 144 -8.70 15.10 -1.94
C ASN A 144 -7.92 14.44 -3.10
N ARG A 145 -8.12 13.14 -3.30
CA ARG A 145 -7.53 12.37 -4.39
C ARG A 145 -7.82 12.98 -5.75
N LEU A 146 -9.09 13.25 -6.02
CA LEU A 146 -9.51 13.81 -7.31
C LEU A 146 -8.96 15.22 -7.51
N ALA A 147 -9.06 16.09 -6.51
CA ALA A 147 -8.56 17.46 -6.61
C ALA A 147 -7.05 17.50 -6.90
N LEU A 148 -6.26 16.69 -6.20
CA LEU A 148 -4.81 16.65 -6.41
C LEU A 148 -4.46 15.97 -7.74
N TYR A 149 -5.07 14.82 -8.08
CA TYR A 149 -4.81 14.09 -9.32
C TYR A 149 -5.16 14.91 -10.55
N GLU A 150 -6.37 15.52 -10.59
CA GLU A 150 -6.84 16.32 -11.71
C GLU A 150 -6.02 17.61 -11.84
N GLY A 151 -5.72 18.28 -10.72
CA GLY A 151 -4.89 19.46 -10.70
C GLY A 151 -3.49 19.20 -11.26
N LEU A 152 -2.80 18.19 -10.78
CA LEU A 152 -1.46 17.84 -11.27
C LEU A 152 -1.48 17.37 -12.73
N SER A 153 -2.49 16.58 -13.13
CA SER A 153 -2.65 16.14 -14.52
C SER A 153 -2.85 17.31 -15.47
N ALA A 154 -3.65 18.31 -15.09
CA ALA A 154 -3.88 19.51 -15.89
C ALA A 154 -2.59 20.35 -16.08
N MET A 155 -1.68 20.33 -15.12
CA MET A 155 -0.37 21.00 -15.19
C MET A 155 0.64 20.21 -16.03
N GLY A 156 0.31 18.96 -16.39
CA GLY A 156 1.18 18.09 -17.21
C GLY A 156 2.11 17.17 -16.41
N TYR A 157 1.84 16.93 -15.14
CA TYR A 157 2.51 15.86 -14.40
C TYR A 157 2.03 14.48 -14.87
N GLU A 158 2.96 13.55 -15.00
CA GLU A 158 2.68 12.17 -15.41
C GLU A 158 2.56 11.25 -14.18
N MET A 159 1.45 10.52 -14.05
CA MET A 159 1.23 9.56 -12.97
C MET A 159 0.11 8.60 -13.32
N ALA A 160 0.12 7.41 -12.70
CA ALA A 160 -1.04 6.52 -12.73
C ALA A 160 -2.15 7.11 -11.84
N LYS A 161 -3.42 6.95 -12.26
CA LYS A 161 -4.55 7.28 -11.40
C LYS A 161 -4.59 6.28 -10.24
N PRO A 162 -4.55 6.73 -8.97
CA PRO A 162 -4.65 5.83 -7.84
C PRO A 162 -6.10 5.39 -7.64
N ASP A 163 -6.32 4.09 -7.49
CA ASP A 163 -7.62 3.53 -7.15
C ASP A 163 -7.73 3.13 -5.66
N GLY A 164 -6.65 3.31 -4.91
CA GLY A 164 -6.61 3.02 -3.48
C GLY A 164 -5.50 3.73 -2.73
N ALA A 165 -5.36 3.42 -1.44
CA ALA A 165 -4.47 4.07 -0.49
C ALA A 165 -4.74 5.59 -0.39
N PHE A 166 -3.74 6.41 -0.15
CA PHE A 166 -3.85 7.88 -0.11
C PHE A 166 -2.58 8.56 -0.65
N TYR A 167 -2.01 7.98 -1.73
CA TYR A 167 -0.81 8.47 -2.38
C TYR A 167 -1.01 8.68 -3.87
N LEU A 168 -0.33 9.70 -4.42
CA LEU A 168 0.03 9.79 -5.83
C LEU A 168 1.52 9.48 -5.97
N PHE A 169 1.86 8.73 -7.00
CA PHE A 169 3.23 8.46 -7.37
C PHE A 169 3.51 9.07 -8.73
N VAL A 170 4.23 10.18 -8.70
CA VAL A 170 4.32 11.15 -9.79
C VAL A 170 5.73 11.11 -10.37
N LYS A 171 5.84 11.10 -11.69
CA LYS A 171 7.11 11.23 -12.39
C LYS A 171 7.64 12.66 -12.19
N ALA A 172 8.87 12.78 -11.71
CA ALA A 172 9.48 14.08 -11.50
C ALA A 172 9.78 14.77 -12.84
N PRO A 173 9.41 16.05 -13.00
CA PRO A 173 9.86 16.83 -14.13
C PRO A 173 11.39 16.81 -14.23
N GLY A 174 11.94 16.62 -15.43
CA GLY A 174 13.39 16.46 -15.63
C GLY A 174 13.99 15.12 -15.18
N GLY A 175 13.18 14.21 -14.58
CA GLY A 175 13.61 12.85 -14.23
C GLY A 175 14.44 12.72 -12.95
N ASP A 176 14.73 13.81 -12.23
CA ASP A 176 15.47 13.82 -10.95
C ASP A 176 14.53 14.17 -9.80
N ALA A 177 13.99 13.14 -9.15
CA ALA A 177 13.06 13.31 -8.04
C ALA A 177 13.71 13.86 -6.76
N ASN A 178 15.01 13.62 -6.55
CA ASN A 178 15.71 14.13 -5.39
C ASN A 178 15.85 15.64 -5.52
N ARG A 179 16.36 16.12 -6.67
CA ARG A 179 16.48 17.54 -6.97
C ARG A 179 15.12 18.24 -6.92
N PHE A 180 14.09 17.62 -7.50
CA PHE A 180 12.73 18.15 -7.49
C PHE A 180 12.17 18.26 -6.06
N SER A 181 12.41 17.26 -5.22
CA SER A 181 11.97 17.29 -3.82
C SER A 181 12.71 18.34 -2.98
N GLU A 182 14.00 18.56 -3.22
CA GLU A 182 14.74 19.65 -2.56
C GLU A 182 14.25 21.02 -3.01
N LEU A 183 13.92 21.22 -4.28
CA LEU A 183 13.30 22.44 -4.76
C LEU A 183 11.92 22.65 -4.11
N ALA A 184 11.10 21.60 -4.03
CA ALA A 184 9.78 21.66 -3.40
C ALA A 184 9.83 22.08 -1.93
N LYS A 185 10.85 21.63 -1.18
CA LYS A 185 11.06 22.02 0.22
C LYS A 185 11.26 23.54 0.40
N GLN A 186 11.84 24.22 -0.59
CA GLN A 186 12.00 25.67 -0.54
C GLN A 186 10.67 26.43 -0.61
N HIS A 187 9.61 25.73 -1.00
CA HIS A 187 8.23 26.21 -1.06
C HIS A 187 7.32 25.54 -0.02
N ASP A 188 7.88 24.99 1.06
CA ASP A 188 7.16 24.28 2.13
C ASP A 188 6.36 23.06 1.66
N LEU A 189 6.71 22.46 0.51
CA LEU A 189 6.09 21.29 -0.04
C LEU A 189 6.98 20.05 0.17
N LEU A 190 6.53 19.13 1.02
CA LEU A 190 7.29 17.92 1.37
C LEU A 190 6.89 16.75 0.49
N LEU A 191 7.83 16.26 -0.31
CA LEU A 191 7.68 15.12 -1.20
C LEU A 191 8.66 14.02 -0.80
N VAL A 192 8.35 12.78 -1.13
CA VAL A 192 9.23 11.63 -0.85
C VAL A 192 9.77 11.07 -2.16
N PRO A 193 11.09 11.18 -2.42
CA PRO A 193 11.70 10.59 -3.62
C PRO A 193 11.46 9.09 -3.72
N GLY A 194 11.33 8.60 -4.95
CA GLY A 194 11.00 7.22 -5.26
C GLY A 194 12.15 6.23 -5.11
N ASP A 195 13.36 6.71 -4.84
CA ASP A 195 14.56 5.88 -4.68
C ASP A 195 14.39 4.83 -3.59
N GLY A 196 13.83 5.22 -2.44
CA GLY A 196 13.51 4.31 -1.34
C GLY A 196 12.45 3.25 -1.67
N PHE A 197 11.74 3.41 -2.79
CA PHE A 197 10.77 2.45 -3.34
C PHE A 197 11.32 1.69 -4.55
N GLY A 198 12.63 1.83 -4.85
CA GLY A 198 13.26 1.20 -6.01
C GLY A 198 12.82 1.80 -7.36
N CYS A 199 12.29 3.02 -7.38
CA CYS A 199 11.76 3.69 -8.56
C CYS A 199 12.32 5.14 -8.67
N PRO A 200 13.61 5.30 -9.02
CA PRO A 200 14.21 6.62 -9.18
C PRO A 200 13.48 7.40 -10.29
N GLY A 201 13.50 8.72 -10.19
CA GLY A 201 12.80 9.61 -11.12
C GLY A 201 11.32 9.82 -10.82
N TYR A 202 10.78 9.19 -9.77
CA TYR A 202 9.43 9.42 -9.26
C TYR A 202 9.46 9.98 -7.85
N PHE A 203 8.39 10.68 -7.45
CA PHE A 203 8.17 11.06 -6.06
C PHE A 203 6.76 10.69 -5.61
N ARG A 204 6.64 10.44 -4.31
CA ARG A 204 5.35 10.20 -3.66
C ARG A 204 4.87 11.47 -2.98
N VAL A 205 3.60 11.81 -3.19
CA VAL A 205 2.86 12.81 -2.43
C VAL A 205 1.62 12.16 -1.82
N CYS A 206 1.29 12.51 -0.57
CA CYS A 206 0.09 12.01 0.10
C CYS A 206 -1.05 13.04 0.04
N TYR A 207 -2.30 12.54 0.00
CA TYR A 207 -3.50 13.37 0.07
C TYR A 207 -4.33 13.14 1.33
N CYS A 208 -3.74 12.49 2.35
CA CYS A 208 -4.35 12.33 3.68
C CYS A 208 -4.14 13.58 4.57
N VAL A 209 -4.50 14.73 4.03
CA VAL A 209 -4.37 16.05 4.65
C VAL A 209 -5.70 16.80 4.52
N SER A 210 -5.80 18.01 5.09
CA SER A 210 -7.02 18.82 4.89
C SER A 210 -7.21 19.21 3.42
N TYR A 211 -8.45 19.37 2.99
CA TYR A 211 -8.76 19.81 1.62
C TYR A 211 -8.15 21.19 1.31
N ASP A 212 -8.15 22.09 2.29
CA ASP A 212 -7.51 23.41 2.18
C ASP A 212 -6.00 23.28 1.88
N MET A 213 -5.31 22.33 2.52
CA MET A 213 -3.89 22.09 2.23
C MET A 213 -3.68 21.59 0.79
N ILE A 214 -4.57 20.74 0.28
CA ILE A 214 -4.54 20.34 -1.15
C ILE A 214 -4.69 21.56 -2.05
N GLN A 215 -5.69 22.41 -1.81
CA GLN A 215 -5.92 23.60 -2.63
C GLN A 215 -4.72 24.58 -2.62
N ARG A 216 -4.11 24.78 -1.46
CA ARG A 216 -2.93 25.65 -1.33
C ARG A 216 -1.68 25.05 -1.97
N SER A 217 -1.57 23.73 -2.09
CA SER A 217 -0.40 23.09 -2.71
C SER A 217 -0.43 23.18 -4.25
N LEU A 218 -1.59 23.28 -4.89
CA LEU A 218 -1.70 23.29 -6.35
C LEU A 218 -0.93 24.45 -7.03
N PRO A 219 -1.03 25.70 -6.59
CA PRO A 219 -0.23 26.78 -7.15
C PRO A 219 1.29 26.55 -7.00
N VAL A 220 1.70 25.90 -5.91
CA VAL A 220 3.12 25.55 -5.69
C VAL A 220 3.58 24.54 -6.72
N PHE A 221 2.83 23.50 -6.97
CA PHE A 221 3.13 22.51 -8.04
C PHE A 221 3.18 23.18 -9.42
N GLU A 222 2.29 24.14 -9.70
CA GLU A 222 2.32 24.89 -10.97
C GLU A 222 3.61 25.70 -11.15
N GLU A 223 4.09 26.35 -10.10
CA GLU A 223 5.36 27.07 -10.13
C GLU A 223 6.55 26.11 -10.29
N LEU A 224 6.57 25.02 -9.54
CA LEU A 224 7.65 24.03 -9.59
C LEU A 224 7.81 23.39 -10.98
N ILE A 225 6.72 23.07 -11.68
CA ILE A 225 6.82 22.50 -13.03
C ILE A 225 7.34 23.52 -14.04
N ARG A 226 7.03 24.80 -13.86
CA ARG A 226 7.60 25.88 -14.70
C ARG A 226 9.10 26.03 -14.51
N GLN A 227 9.57 25.95 -13.26
CA GLN A 227 11.00 26.04 -12.92
C GLN A 227 11.81 24.82 -13.37
N SER A 228 11.14 23.70 -13.63
CA SER A 228 11.76 22.42 -13.97
C SER A 228 11.80 22.14 -15.48
N ARG A 229 11.19 23.00 -16.30
CA ARG A 229 11.24 22.96 -17.78
C ARG A 229 12.42 23.73 -18.31
#